data_00976a965f1cf90bbaf69217c8163981
#
_entry.id   00976a965f1cf90bbaf69217c8163981
#
_cell.length_a   1.000
_cell.length_b   1.000
_cell.length_c   1.000
_cell.angle_alpha   90.00
_cell.angle_beta   90.00
_cell.angle_gamma   90.00
#
_symmetry.space_group_name_H-M   'P 1'
#
loop_
_entity.id
_entity.type
_entity.pdbx_description
1 polymer ?
#
loop_
_entity_poly.entity_id
_entity_poly.type
_entity_poly.pdbx_seq_one_letter_code
_entity_poly.pdbx_strand_id
1 'polypeptide(L)'
;TTTFTLSETLGGTAITTTVGTPTGLTYSAMENPDDIDITKALLREIIEERYVTGFGTFMPWNDARRLRKNEYDIAVKIPLNNTTVTLHPERFLISQDEINTNSNAPTGISIFTPTQLNE
;
A
#
# COMPACT_ATOMS: atom_id res chain seq x y z
N THR A 1 -2.38 -18.24 -24.11
CA THR A 1 -3.64 -18.08 -23.36
C THR A 1 -3.60 -19.07 -22.21
N THR A 2 -3.42 -18.59 -21.00
CA THR A 2 -3.42 -19.45 -19.80
C THR A 2 -4.82 -19.43 -19.23
N THR A 3 -5.50 -20.56 -19.27
CA THR A 3 -6.85 -20.70 -18.74
C THR A 3 -6.75 -21.27 -17.34
N PHE A 4 -7.22 -20.55 -16.34
CA PHE A 4 -7.36 -21.06 -14.98
C PHE A 4 -8.74 -21.69 -14.82
N THR A 5 -8.77 -22.95 -14.44
CA THR A 5 -10.01 -23.66 -14.14
C THR A 5 -10.11 -23.81 -12.62
N LEU A 6 -11.05 -23.13 -12.02
CA LEU A 6 -11.45 -23.38 -10.62
C LEU A 6 -12.54 -24.45 -10.64
N SER A 7 -12.28 -25.58 -10.00
CA SER A 7 -13.30 -26.60 -9.75
C SER A 7 -13.60 -26.65 -8.26
N GLU A 8 -14.84 -26.37 -7.90
CA GLU A 8 -15.33 -26.50 -6.54
C GLU A 8 -16.49 -27.49 -6.52
N THR A 9 -16.50 -28.38 -5.54
CA THR A 9 -17.58 -29.37 -5.40
C THR A 9 -18.50 -28.92 -4.28
N LEU A 10 -19.64 -28.37 -4.63
CA LEU A 10 -20.69 -27.99 -3.68
C LEU A 10 -21.84 -29.01 -3.78
N GLY A 11 -22.15 -29.69 -2.68
CA GLY A 11 -23.29 -30.63 -2.62
C GLY A 11 -23.23 -31.82 -3.58
N GLY A 12 -22.02 -32.28 -3.93
CA GLY A 12 -21.84 -33.43 -4.83
C GLY A 12 -21.89 -33.09 -6.33
N THR A 13 -22.10 -31.85 -6.68
CA THR A 13 -22.06 -31.38 -8.08
C THR A 13 -20.77 -30.57 -8.31
N ALA A 14 -19.96 -31.00 -9.29
CA ALA A 14 -18.78 -30.26 -9.68
C ALA A 14 -19.18 -29.00 -10.46
N ILE A 15 -18.88 -27.84 -9.92
CA ILE A 15 -19.04 -26.55 -10.61
C ILE A 15 -17.68 -26.19 -11.18
N THR A 16 -17.56 -26.22 -12.48
CA THR A 16 -16.35 -25.79 -13.18
C THR A 16 -16.57 -24.41 -13.74
N THR A 17 -15.89 -23.42 -13.17
CA THR A 17 -15.88 -22.07 -13.71
C THR A 17 -14.56 -21.84 -14.44
N THR A 18 -14.61 -21.63 -15.73
CA THR A 18 -13.46 -21.25 -16.52
C THR A 18 -13.31 -19.73 -16.44
N VAL A 19 -12.34 -19.28 -15.67
CA VAL A 19 -11.96 -17.88 -15.67
C VAL A 19 -10.98 -17.70 -16.82
N GLY A 20 -11.46 -17.11 -17.91
CA GLY A 20 -10.58 -16.71 -19.02
C GLY A 20 -9.56 -15.71 -18.51
N THR A 21 -8.30 -15.91 -18.87
CA THR A 21 -7.29 -14.85 -18.67
C THR A 21 -7.79 -13.61 -19.41
N PRO A 22 -7.92 -12.46 -18.77
CA PRO A 22 -8.25 -11.25 -19.48
C PRO A 22 -7.14 -10.98 -20.51
N THR A 23 -7.38 -11.34 -21.73
CA THR A 23 -6.52 -10.97 -22.85
C THR A 23 -6.78 -9.50 -23.16
N GLY A 24 -5.80 -8.66 -22.87
CA GLY A 24 -5.84 -7.26 -23.27
C GLY A 24 -6.51 -6.32 -22.26
N LEU A 25 -6.18 -6.43 -20.99
CA LEU A 25 -6.32 -5.30 -20.08
C LEU A 25 -5.35 -4.21 -20.55
N THR A 26 -5.81 -3.41 -21.50
CA THR A 26 -5.17 -2.13 -21.78
C THR A 26 -5.67 -1.17 -20.73
N TYR A 27 -4.85 -0.88 -19.73
CA TYR A 27 -5.14 0.20 -18.81
C TYR A 27 -5.23 1.50 -19.64
N SER A 28 -6.34 2.21 -19.48
CA SER A 28 -6.50 3.52 -20.09
C SER A 28 -5.51 4.51 -19.46
N ALA A 29 -5.28 5.63 -20.12
CA ALA A 29 -4.46 6.72 -19.57
C ALA A 29 -4.99 7.25 -18.21
N MET A 30 -6.29 7.02 -17.90
CA MET A 30 -6.87 7.33 -16.59
C MET A 30 -6.46 6.34 -15.50
N GLU A 31 -6.37 5.06 -15.85
CA GLU A 31 -6.03 3.98 -14.91
C GLU A 31 -4.51 3.85 -14.72
N ASN A 32 -3.75 4.22 -15.73
CA ASN A 32 -2.28 4.21 -15.68
C ASN A 32 -1.70 5.55 -16.17
N PRO A 33 -1.96 6.66 -15.46
CA PRO A 33 -1.54 7.99 -15.88
C PRO A 33 -0.03 8.18 -15.93
N ASP A 34 0.72 7.36 -15.20
CA ASP A 34 2.18 7.42 -15.13
C ASP A 34 2.85 6.49 -16.18
N ASP A 35 2.06 5.79 -17.01
CA ASP A 35 2.53 4.85 -18.04
C ASP A 35 3.57 3.83 -17.52
N ILE A 36 3.34 3.33 -16.31
CA ILE A 36 4.20 2.31 -15.72
C ILE A 36 3.90 0.93 -16.31
N ASP A 37 4.82 0.00 -16.09
CA ASP A 37 4.63 -1.39 -16.48
C ASP A 37 3.29 -1.95 -16.02
N ILE A 38 2.62 -2.72 -16.87
CA ILE A 38 1.26 -3.23 -16.61
C ILE A 38 1.17 -4.09 -15.35
N THR A 39 2.24 -4.81 -15.01
CA THR A 39 2.30 -5.62 -13.79
C THR A 39 2.33 -4.71 -12.54
N LYS A 40 3.09 -3.63 -12.61
CA LYS A 40 3.11 -2.61 -11.55
C LYS A 40 1.80 -1.85 -11.46
N ALA A 41 1.17 -1.53 -12.60
CA ALA A 41 -0.14 -0.89 -12.63
C ALA A 41 -1.19 -1.76 -11.93
N LEU A 42 -1.22 -3.05 -12.23
CA LEU A 42 -2.11 -4.00 -11.55
C LEU A 42 -1.83 -4.11 -10.06
N LEU A 43 -0.56 -4.10 -9.66
CA LEU A 43 -0.17 -4.12 -8.26
C LEU A 43 -0.59 -2.82 -7.54
N ARG A 44 -0.50 -1.67 -8.22
CA ARG A 44 -1.00 -0.40 -7.70
C ARG A 44 -2.50 -0.44 -7.43
N GLU A 45 -3.30 -0.99 -8.35
CA GLU A 45 -4.74 -1.20 -8.14
C GLU A 45 -5.02 -2.00 -6.88
N ILE A 46 -4.29 -3.09 -6.67
CA ILE A 46 -4.42 -3.90 -5.44
C ILE A 46 -4.09 -3.09 -4.20
N ILE A 47 -3.06 -2.27 -4.23
CA ILE A 47 -2.66 -1.41 -3.11
C ILE A 47 -3.71 -0.31 -2.86
N GLU A 48 -4.28 0.28 -3.91
CA GLU A 48 -5.36 1.26 -3.80
C GLU A 48 -6.63 0.65 -3.19
N GLU A 49 -7.02 -0.55 -3.63
CA GLU A 49 -8.14 -1.29 -3.03
C GLU A 49 -7.88 -1.64 -1.55
N ARG A 50 -6.65 -2.02 -1.21
CA ARG A 50 -6.25 -2.21 0.20
C ARG A 50 -6.35 -0.92 1.01
N TYR A 51 -5.99 0.21 0.40
CA TYR A 51 -6.10 1.52 1.04
C TYR A 51 -7.56 1.85 1.36
N VAL A 52 -8.45 1.67 0.40
CA VAL A 52 -9.90 1.93 0.57
C VAL A 52 -10.51 0.97 1.60
N THR A 53 -10.25 -0.32 1.46
CA THR A 53 -10.80 -1.36 2.36
C THR A 53 -10.30 -1.21 3.79
N GLY A 54 -9.03 -0.83 3.95
CA GLY A 54 -8.40 -0.62 5.25
C GLY A 54 -8.60 0.78 5.84
N PHE A 55 -9.40 1.63 5.21
CA PHE A 55 -9.60 3.00 5.68
C PHE A 55 -10.05 3.05 7.16
N GLY A 56 -9.43 3.91 7.95
CA GLY A 56 -9.66 3.99 9.39
C GLY A 56 -8.85 3.00 10.24
N THR A 57 -8.03 2.16 9.61
CA THR A 57 -7.07 1.28 10.30
C THR A 57 -5.63 1.75 10.11
N PHE A 58 -4.68 1.09 10.76
CA PHE A 58 -3.24 1.36 10.56
C PHE A 58 -2.67 0.79 9.26
N MET A 59 -3.42 -0.06 8.56
CA MET A 59 -2.95 -0.74 7.35
C MET A 59 -2.60 0.24 6.22
N PRO A 60 -3.47 1.16 5.82
CA PRO A 60 -3.17 2.12 4.77
C PRO A 60 -1.97 3.02 5.08
N TRP A 61 -1.85 3.44 6.33
CA TRP A 61 -0.71 4.24 6.77
C TRP A 61 0.61 3.46 6.70
N ASN A 62 0.61 2.20 7.12
CA ASN A 62 1.78 1.35 7.03
C ASN A 62 2.20 1.09 5.57
N ASP A 63 1.25 0.79 4.71
CA ASP A 63 1.51 0.54 3.29
C ASP A 63 2.05 1.82 2.60
N ALA A 64 1.42 2.96 2.81
CA ALA A 64 1.86 4.24 2.25
C ALA A 64 3.27 4.62 2.73
N ARG A 65 3.58 4.43 4.01
CA ARG A 65 4.90 4.71 4.59
C ARG A 65 5.98 3.81 4.01
N ARG A 66 5.71 2.51 3.86
CA ARG A 66 6.68 1.51 3.39
C ARG A 66 6.96 1.61 1.90
N LEU A 67 5.92 1.82 1.10
CA LEU A 67 6.02 1.80 -0.36
C LEU A 67 6.55 3.11 -0.93
N ARG A 68 6.33 4.22 -0.25
CA ARG A 68 6.65 5.55 -0.76
C ARG A 68 8.10 5.75 -1.21
N LYS A 69 9.07 5.11 -0.55
CA LYS A 69 10.48 5.24 -0.90
C LYS A 69 10.94 4.24 -1.95
N ASN A 70 10.62 2.97 -1.74
CA ASN A 70 11.21 1.88 -2.50
C ASN A 70 10.34 1.44 -3.67
N GLU A 71 9.03 1.63 -3.57
CA GLU A 71 8.05 1.19 -4.54
C GLU A 71 7.08 2.32 -4.87
N TYR A 72 7.63 3.49 -5.20
CA TYR A 72 6.84 4.70 -5.43
C TYR A 72 5.83 4.58 -6.56
N ASP A 73 6.14 3.76 -7.57
CA ASP A 73 5.26 3.55 -8.73
C ASP A 73 3.93 2.90 -8.34
N ILE A 74 3.94 2.07 -7.30
CA ILE A 74 2.75 1.35 -6.81
C ILE A 74 2.17 1.95 -5.53
N ALA A 75 2.86 2.93 -4.93
CA ALA A 75 2.41 3.55 -3.70
C ALA A 75 1.20 4.47 -3.93
N VAL A 76 0.24 4.45 -3.00
CA VAL A 76 -0.81 5.45 -2.96
C VAL A 76 -0.18 6.81 -2.67
N LYS A 77 -0.32 7.74 -3.61
CA LYS A 77 0.28 9.09 -3.54
C LYS A 77 -0.59 9.99 -2.66
N ILE A 78 -0.26 10.05 -1.37
CA ILE A 78 -0.95 10.91 -0.41
C ILE A 78 -0.33 12.32 -0.47
N PRO A 79 -1.10 13.35 -0.80
CA PRO A 79 -0.58 14.71 -0.82
C PRO A 79 -0.24 15.18 0.61
N LEU A 80 0.76 16.05 0.72
CA LEU A 80 1.04 16.72 1.98
C LEU A 80 -0.08 17.69 2.34
N ASN A 81 -0.39 17.78 3.63
CA ASN A 81 -1.52 18.55 4.13
C ASN A 81 -1.33 20.09 3.96
N ASN A 82 -0.10 20.55 3.84
CA ASN A 82 0.17 21.96 3.57
C ASN A 82 1.49 22.16 2.80
N THR A 83 1.68 23.35 2.25
CA THR A 83 2.85 23.69 1.44
C THR A 83 4.13 23.92 2.26
N THR A 84 4.02 24.04 3.57
CA THR A 84 5.17 24.30 4.46
C THR A 84 5.86 23.00 4.89
N VAL A 85 5.11 21.90 4.93
CA VAL A 85 5.63 20.58 5.29
C VAL A 85 6.08 19.86 4.02
N THR A 86 7.36 19.56 3.94
CA THR A 86 7.97 18.88 2.79
C THR A 86 8.18 17.37 3.00
N LEU A 87 7.94 16.89 4.21
CA LEU A 87 8.18 15.50 4.61
C LEU A 87 6.91 14.83 5.11
N HIS A 88 6.75 13.57 4.80
CA HIS A 88 5.69 12.72 5.36
C HIS A 88 6.13 12.11 6.68
N PRO A 89 5.20 11.85 7.62
CA PRO A 89 5.50 11.10 8.83
C PRO A 89 6.01 9.68 8.51
N GLU A 90 7.09 9.29 9.19
CA GLU A 90 7.73 7.99 9.04
C GLU A 90 7.47 7.06 10.24
N ARG A 91 7.08 7.62 11.37
CA ARG A 91 6.82 6.89 12.62
C ARG A 91 5.80 7.60 13.50
N PHE A 92 5.31 6.90 14.50
CA PHE A 92 4.57 7.52 15.60
C PHE A 92 5.51 8.23 16.55
N LEU A 93 5.00 9.27 17.21
CA LEU A 93 5.71 9.93 18.30
C LEU A 93 5.82 8.99 19.50
N ILE A 94 6.95 9.10 20.19
CA ILE A 94 7.08 8.52 21.54
C ILE A 94 6.25 9.39 22.49
N SER A 95 5.47 8.77 23.36
CA SER A 95 4.65 9.54 24.28
C SER A 95 5.53 10.39 25.22
N GLN A 96 5.03 11.54 25.61
CA GLN A 96 5.74 12.42 26.54
C GLN A 96 5.94 11.75 27.90
N ASP A 97 5.00 10.90 28.32
CA ASP A 97 5.12 10.16 29.58
C ASP A 97 6.28 9.17 29.55
N GLU A 98 6.47 8.49 28.41
CA GLU A 98 7.62 7.60 28.22
C GLU A 98 8.94 8.38 28.27
N ILE A 99 9.01 9.54 27.63
CA ILE A 99 10.20 10.40 27.66
C ILE A 99 10.51 10.89 29.08
N ASN A 100 9.48 11.21 29.86
CA ASN A 100 9.64 11.74 31.21
C ASN A 100 10.00 10.67 32.26
N THR A 101 9.61 9.43 32.03
CA THR A 101 9.73 8.37 33.05
C THR A 101 10.83 7.34 32.74
N ASN A 102 11.18 7.19 31.45
CA ASN A 102 12.17 6.22 31.00
C ASN A 102 13.46 6.92 30.54
N SER A 103 14.50 6.85 31.36
CA SER A 103 15.82 7.44 31.02
C SER A 103 16.49 6.82 29.78
N ASN A 104 16.02 5.64 29.35
CA ASN A 104 16.49 4.98 28.12
C ASN A 104 15.62 5.29 26.92
N ALA A 105 14.58 6.13 27.06
CA ALA A 105 13.76 6.54 25.92
C ALA A 105 14.63 7.26 24.89
N PRO A 106 14.49 6.92 23.60
CA PRO A 106 15.26 7.58 22.55
C PRO A 106 14.92 9.07 22.51
N THR A 107 15.92 9.93 22.57
CA THR A 107 15.76 11.39 22.49
C THR A 107 16.09 11.91 21.09
N GLY A 108 15.52 13.06 20.72
CA GLY A 108 15.82 13.70 19.44
C GLY A 108 15.15 13.04 18.23
N ILE A 109 14.21 12.14 18.45
CA ILE A 109 13.49 11.45 17.38
C ILE A 109 12.28 12.30 16.97
N SER A 110 12.24 12.67 15.70
CA SER A 110 11.10 13.32 15.05
C SER A 110 10.18 12.29 14.42
N ILE A 111 8.90 12.65 14.20
CA ILE A 111 7.98 11.86 13.36
C ILE A 111 8.51 11.63 11.95
N PHE A 112 9.41 12.51 11.48
CA PHE A 112 10.03 12.42 10.15
C PHE A 112 11.32 11.58 10.14
N THR A 113 11.75 11.07 11.28
CA THR A 113 12.94 10.20 11.36
C THR A 113 12.60 8.83 10.82
N PRO A 114 13.31 8.33 9.78
CA PRO A 114 13.07 7.01 9.23
C PRO A 114 13.23 5.90 10.28
N THR A 115 12.56 4.78 10.06
CA THR A 115 12.83 3.54 10.78
C THR A 115 13.71 2.65 9.92
N GLN A 116 14.36 1.64 10.51
CA GLN A 116 15.18 0.68 9.77
C GLN A 116 14.42 -0.02 8.61
N LEU A 117 13.10 -0.08 8.70
CA LEU A 117 12.25 -0.65 7.64
C LEU A 117 11.97 0.34 6.50
N ASN A 118 12.34 1.61 6.66
CA ASN A 118 12.06 2.70 5.72
C ASN A 118 13.32 3.45 5.26
N GLU A 119 14.49 2.93 5.59
CA GLU A 119 15.79 3.46 5.12
C GLU A 119 16.07 3.07 3.67
#